data_fee2abfcd6daa973c7bdb5ea6eb8d245
#
_entry.id   fee2abfcd6daa973c7bdb5ea6eb8d245
#
_cell.length_a   1.000
_cell.length_b   1.000
_cell.length_c   1.000
_cell.angle_alpha   90.00
_cell.angle_beta   90.00
_cell.angle_gamma   90.00
#
_symmetry.space_group_name_H-M   'P 1'
#
loop_
_entity.id
_entity.type
_entity.pdbx_description
1 polymer ?
#
loop_
_entity_poly.entity_id
_entity_poly.type
_entity_poly.pdbx_seq_one_letter_code
_entity_poly.pdbx_strand_id
1 'polypeptide(L)'
;DKSVTIEVPVSYKEPQPIDLNKIHSEVYKKATDAYYTENPFTIYPEVKGVDFDIENAKTILEEEKEEYEIPLIITKPSKTVNDIGTEAFPDLLGTCSTKYNAGNTGRTTNLKLSAGKINGKVLLAGEEFSYNKTVGERTIAAGYKMAATYSGGKVVDGLGGGICQISSTLYDAVV
;
A
#
# COMPACT_ATOMS: atom_id res chain seq x y z
N ASP A 1 14.16 7.20 68.92
CA ASP A 1 13.64 7.00 67.53
C ASP A 1 12.50 5.97 67.62
N LYS A 2 11.28 6.45 67.34
CA LYS A 2 10.12 5.55 67.22
C LYS A 2 9.92 5.31 65.72
N SER A 3 10.25 4.11 65.23
CA SER A 3 9.90 3.67 63.87
C SER A 3 8.47 3.13 63.90
N VAL A 4 7.66 3.57 62.95
CA VAL A 4 6.34 3.03 62.72
C VAL A 4 6.38 2.21 61.42
N THR A 5 6.16 0.89 61.57
CA THR A 5 6.02 0.01 60.40
C THR A 5 4.58 0.05 59.95
N ILE A 6 4.34 0.49 58.71
CA ILE A 6 3.01 0.42 58.09
C ILE A 6 3.05 -0.71 57.06
N GLU A 7 2.30 -1.77 57.33
CA GLU A 7 2.02 -2.82 56.35
C GLU A 7 0.94 -2.31 55.39
N VAL A 8 1.29 -2.16 54.10
CA VAL A 8 0.34 -1.86 53.04
C VAL A 8 -0.14 -3.20 52.49
N PRO A 9 -1.40 -3.56 52.62
CA PRO A 9 -1.90 -4.79 52.01
C PRO A 9 -1.90 -4.62 50.48
N VAL A 10 -1.06 -5.40 49.82
CA VAL A 10 -1.04 -5.47 48.35
C VAL A 10 -1.97 -6.59 47.94
N SER A 11 -3.08 -6.25 47.30
CA SER A 11 -3.95 -7.25 46.70
C SER A 11 -3.54 -7.45 45.24
N TYR A 12 -3.07 -8.64 44.92
CA TYR A 12 -2.82 -9.04 43.54
C TYR A 12 -4.14 -9.51 42.93
N LYS A 13 -4.56 -8.96 41.81
CA LYS A 13 -5.55 -9.59 40.95
C LYS A 13 -4.90 -10.80 40.29
N GLU A 14 -5.52 -11.97 40.43
CA GLU A 14 -5.10 -13.11 39.63
C GLU A 14 -5.13 -12.75 38.13
N PRO A 15 -4.08 -13.04 37.37
CA PRO A 15 -4.08 -12.80 35.95
C PRO A 15 -5.21 -13.60 35.28
N GLN A 16 -6.00 -12.92 34.46
CA GLN A 16 -7.05 -13.61 33.70
C GLN A 16 -6.39 -14.50 32.65
N PRO A 17 -6.85 -15.73 32.47
CA PRO A 17 -6.31 -16.60 31.43
C PRO A 17 -6.46 -15.96 30.05
N ILE A 18 -5.42 -16.07 29.23
CA ILE A 18 -5.43 -15.57 27.85
C ILE A 18 -6.35 -16.45 27.00
N ASP A 19 -7.40 -15.85 26.44
CA ASP A 19 -8.30 -16.53 25.51
C ASP A 19 -7.75 -16.47 24.08
N LEU A 20 -6.97 -17.49 23.74
CA LEU A 20 -6.36 -17.60 22.39
C LEU A 20 -7.41 -17.76 21.29
N ASN A 21 -8.58 -18.35 21.56
CA ASN A 21 -9.64 -18.47 20.56
C ASN A 21 -10.22 -17.09 20.21
N LYS A 22 -10.40 -16.24 21.24
CA LYS A 22 -10.84 -14.86 21.01
C LYS A 22 -9.80 -14.08 20.20
N ILE A 23 -8.54 -14.15 20.58
CA ILE A 23 -7.44 -13.49 19.84
C ILE A 23 -7.37 -14.01 18.40
N HIS A 24 -7.48 -15.34 18.21
CA HIS A 24 -7.50 -15.93 16.89
C HIS A 24 -8.64 -15.38 16.03
N SER A 25 -9.85 -15.29 16.59
CA SER A 25 -11.01 -14.75 15.85
C SER A 25 -10.85 -13.28 15.45
N GLU A 26 -10.10 -12.49 16.21
CA GLU A 26 -9.82 -11.08 15.91
C GLU A 26 -8.70 -10.92 14.86
N VAL A 27 -7.72 -11.83 14.84
CA VAL A 27 -6.54 -11.79 13.95
C VAL A 27 -6.81 -12.51 12.63
N TYR A 28 -7.59 -13.60 12.67
CA TYR A 28 -7.84 -14.44 11.50
C TYR A 28 -8.47 -13.66 10.35
N LYS A 29 -7.84 -13.78 9.19
CA LYS A 29 -8.37 -13.28 7.91
C LYS A 29 -8.21 -14.36 6.87
N LYS A 30 -9.29 -14.73 6.20
CA LYS A 30 -9.23 -15.64 5.07
C LYS A 30 -8.57 -14.96 3.88
N ALA A 31 -7.63 -15.66 3.23
CA ALA A 31 -7.11 -15.18 1.94
C ALA A 31 -8.25 -15.18 0.92
N THR A 32 -8.38 -14.09 0.19
CA THR A 32 -9.32 -13.98 -0.93
C THR A 32 -8.62 -13.44 -2.15
N ASP A 33 -8.91 -14.03 -3.30
CA ASP A 33 -8.41 -13.55 -4.58
C ASP A 33 -9.07 -12.24 -4.95
N ALA A 34 -8.37 -11.41 -5.70
CA ALA A 34 -8.97 -10.25 -6.31
C ALA A 34 -10.03 -10.73 -7.33
N TYR A 35 -11.09 -9.96 -7.50
CA TYR A 35 -12.15 -10.22 -8.48
C TYR A 35 -12.78 -8.91 -8.95
N TYR A 36 -13.55 -8.96 -10.01
CA TYR A 36 -14.30 -7.81 -10.49
C TYR A 36 -15.76 -8.17 -10.75
N THR A 37 -16.60 -7.14 -10.75
CA THR A 37 -18.01 -7.20 -11.17
C THR A 37 -18.20 -6.33 -12.41
N GLU A 38 -19.12 -6.71 -13.31
CA GLU A 38 -19.32 -5.99 -14.58
C GLU A 38 -20.36 -4.88 -14.48
N ASN A 39 -21.39 -5.03 -13.62
CA ASN A 39 -22.49 -4.07 -13.49
C ASN A 39 -22.85 -3.81 -12.02
N PRO A 40 -22.40 -2.68 -11.41
CA PRO A 40 -21.40 -1.74 -11.96
C PRO A 40 -20.02 -2.36 -12.03
N PHE A 41 -19.18 -1.90 -12.95
CA PHE A 41 -17.79 -2.35 -13.01
C PHE A 41 -17.05 -1.92 -11.74
N THR A 42 -16.60 -2.89 -10.95
CA THR A 42 -15.91 -2.64 -9.69
C THR A 42 -14.86 -3.71 -9.49
N ILE A 43 -13.64 -3.30 -9.15
CA ILE A 43 -12.55 -4.20 -8.81
C ILE A 43 -12.46 -4.32 -7.29
N TYR A 44 -12.47 -5.54 -6.81
CA TYR A 44 -12.26 -5.87 -5.41
C TYR A 44 -10.85 -6.44 -5.26
N PRO A 45 -9.97 -5.74 -4.50
CA PRO A 45 -8.59 -6.18 -4.34
C PRO A 45 -8.50 -7.47 -3.54
N GLU A 46 -7.39 -8.15 -3.75
CA GLU A 46 -7.03 -9.33 -2.99
C GLU A 46 -6.80 -9.02 -1.51
N VAL A 47 -7.08 -10.00 -0.66
CA VAL A 47 -6.79 -9.94 0.76
C VAL A 47 -5.84 -11.08 1.12
N LYS A 48 -4.72 -10.74 1.76
CA LYS A 48 -3.81 -11.75 2.33
C LYS A 48 -4.48 -12.42 3.52
N GLY A 49 -4.42 -13.75 3.57
CA GLY A 49 -4.82 -14.49 4.73
C GLY A 49 -3.84 -14.29 5.88
N VAL A 50 -4.38 -14.19 7.09
CA VAL A 50 -3.60 -14.12 8.33
C VAL A 50 -4.16 -15.18 9.27
N ASP A 51 -3.29 -15.98 9.82
CA ASP A 51 -3.63 -17.05 10.75
C ASP A 51 -2.49 -17.23 11.75
N PHE A 52 -2.70 -17.98 12.81
CA PHE A 52 -1.64 -18.51 13.64
C PHE A 52 -2.06 -19.88 14.23
N ASP A 53 -1.09 -20.70 14.56
CA ASP A 53 -1.30 -22.00 15.15
C ASP A 53 -1.60 -21.85 16.66
N ILE A 54 -2.83 -22.19 17.05
CA ILE A 54 -3.30 -22.07 18.43
C ILE A 54 -2.54 -23.02 19.37
N GLU A 55 -2.21 -24.24 18.91
CA GLU A 55 -1.48 -25.21 19.75
C GLU A 55 -0.02 -24.76 19.96
N ASN A 56 0.60 -24.25 18.93
CA ASN A 56 1.93 -23.62 19.05
C ASN A 56 1.87 -22.40 19.97
N ALA A 57 0.85 -21.56 19.85
CA ALA A 57 0.67 -20.40 20.73
C ALA A 57 0.49 -20.80 22.19
N LYS A 58 -0.23 -21.89 22.50
CA LYS A 58 -0.34 -22.44 23.87
C LYS A 58 1.04 -22.82 24.42
N THR A 59 1.83 -23.54 23.63
CA THR A 59 3.18 -23.94 24.05
C THR A 59 4.09 -22.74 24.33
N ILE A 60 3.97 -21.68 23.53
CA ILE A 60 4.72 -20.44 23.77
C ILE A 60 4.32 -19.77 25.07
N LEU A 61 3.03 -19.82 25.43
CA LEU A 61 2.50 -19.23 26.68
C LEU A 61 2.79 -20.04 27.94
N GLU A 62 3.27 -21.29 27.83
CA GLU A 62 3.69 -22.10 28.98
C GLU A 62 4.98 -21.58 29.64
N GLU A 63 5.79 -20.82 28.90
CA GLU A 63 6.97 -20.16 29.44
C GLU A 63 6.60 -18.82 30.10
N GLU A 64 7.04 -18.57 31.34
CA GLU A 64 6.83 -17.26 31.98
C GLU A 64 7.74 -16.19 31.32
N LYS A 65 7.11 -15.26 30.59
CA LYS A 65 7.78 -14.12 29.94
C LYS A 65 6.96 -12.85 30.13
N GLU A 66 7.61 -11.70 30.05
CA GLU A 66 6.94 -10.40 30.08
C GLU A 66 6.22 -10.10 28.75
N GLU A 67 6.77 -10.60 27.62
CA GLU A 67 6.23 -10.43 26.27
C GLU A 67 6.29 -11.77 25.52
N TYR A 68 5.27 -12.01 24.69
CA TYR A 68 5.15 -13.21 23.87
C TYR A 68 5.00 -12.82 22.40
N GLU A 69 5.80 -13.41 21.55
CA GLU A 69 5.68 -13.30 20.10
C GLU A 69 5.08 -14.57 19.52
N ILE A 70 3.88 -14.46 18.95
CA ILE A 70 3.20 -15.56 18.25
C ILE A 70 3.43 -15.41 16.77
N PRO A 71 4.10 -16.37 16.09
CA PRO A 71 4.35 -16.30 14.66
C PRO A 71 3.06 -16.37 13.86
N LEU A 72 2.89 -15.43 12.91
CA LEU A 72 1.74 -15.39 12.02
C LEU A 72 2.00 -16.22 10.76
N ILE A 73 0.99 -16.94 10.33
CA ILE A 73 0.95 -17.67 9.06
C ILE A 73 0.27 -16.76 8.03
N ILE A 74 1.04 -16.30 7.05
CA ILE A 74 0.53 -15.42 5.99
C ILE A 74 0.28 -16.24 4.72
N THR A 75 -0.99 -16.34 4.33
CA THR A 75 -1.40 -16.99 3.07
C THR A 75 -1.54 -15.92 1.98
N LYS A 76 -0.83 -16.13 0.88
CA LYS A 76 -0.95 -15.25 -0.29
C LYS A 76 -2.17 -15.66 -1.13
N PRO A 77 -2.92 -14.68 -1.67
CA PRO A 77 -3.97 -14.96 -2.63
C PRO A 77 -3.39 -15.53 -3.93
N SER A 78 -4.19 -16.26 -4.68
CA SER A 78 -3.78 -16.86 -5.96
C SER A 78 -3.86 -15.85 -7.11
N LYS A 79 -4.81 -14.90 -7.04
CA LYS A 79 -4.99 -13.82 -8.02
C LYS A 79 -4.88 -12.45 -7.35
N THR A 80 -4.13 -11.56 -7.97
CA THR A 80 -3.96 -10.16 -7.56
C THR A 80 -4.75 -9.22 -8.48
N VAL A 81 -4.87 -7.95 -8.12
CA VAL A 81 -5.46 -6.92 -9.00
C VAL A 81 -4.72 -6.85 -10.34
N ASN A 82 -3.40 -7.08 -10.36
CA ASN A 82 -2.65 -7.09 -11.61
C ASN A 82 -3.05 -8.25 -12.54
N ASP A 83 -3.34 -9.42 -11.97
CA ASP A 83 -3.77 -10.58 -12.74
C ASP A 83 -5.17 -10.36 -13.33
N ILE A 84 -6.07 -9.77 -12.54
CA ILE A 84 -7.42 -9.38 -13.00
C ILE A 84 -7.36 -8.30 -14.08
N GLY A 85 -6.42 -7.36 -13.97
CA GLY A 85 -6.23 -6.33 -14.98
C GLY A 85 -6.06 -6.92 -16.38
N THR A 86 -5.32 -8.03 -16.50
CA THR A 86 -5.15 -8.75 -17.77
C THR A 86 -6.39 -9.54 -18.22
N GLU A 87 -7.20 -10.04 -17.31
CA GLU A 87 -8.45 -10.75 -17.63
C GLU A 87 -9.57 -9.77 -18.02
N ALA A 88 -9.70 -8.66 -17.28
CA ALA A 88 -10.75 -7.67 -17.49
C ALA A 88 -10.50 -6.74 -18.70
N PHE A 89 -9.23 -6.55 -19.06
CA PHE A 89 -8.80 -5.70 -20.18
C PHE A 89 -7.81 -6.44 -21.07
N PRO A 90 -8.28 -7.43 -21.86
CA PRO A 90 -7.40 -8.28 -22.68
C PRO A 90 -6.80 -7.53 -23.88
N ASP A 91 -7.41 -6.43 -24.29
CA ASP A 91 -7.03 -5.71 -25.51
C ASP A 91 -6.05 -4.57 -25.19
N LEU A 92 -4.90 -4.56 -25.87
CA LEU A 92 -3.99 -3.42 -25.86
C LEU A 92 -4.45 -2.40 -26.91
N LEU A 93 -5.05 -1.29 -26.46
CA LEU A 93 -5.60 -0.26 -27.34
C LEU A 93 -4.55 0.73 -27.86
N GLY A 94 -3.53 1.01 -27.05
CA GLY A 94 -2.45 1.90 -27.45
C GLY A 94 -1.21 1.73 -26.60
N THR A 95 -0.06 2.10 -27.15
CA THR A 95 1.22 2.07 -26.46
C THR A 95 2.13 3.17 -26.97
N CYS A 96 2.83 3.82 -26.06
CA CYS A 96 3.89 4.76 -26.38
C CYS A 96 5.05 4.61 -25.41
N SER A 97 6.27 4.82 -25.87
CA SER A 97 7.45 4.80 -25.01
C SER A 97 8.38 5.96 -25.32
N THR A 98 8.90 6.61 -24.29
CA THR A 98 9.89 7.68 -24.41
C THR A 98 11.11 7.38 -23.55
N LYS A 99 12.29 7.85 -23.98
CA LYS A 99 13.56 7.66 -23.27
C LYS A 99 13.91 8.89 -22.45
N TYR A 100 14.57 8.69 -21.31
CA TYR A 100 15.13 9.76 -20.48
C TYR A 100 16.48 9.34 -19.88
N ASN A 101 17.24 10.31 -19.39
CA ASN A 101 18.49 10.03 -18.70
C ASN A 101 18.23 9.65 -17.24
N ALA A 102 18.34 8.36 -16.94
CA ALA A 102 18.12 7.80 -15.61
C ALA A 102 19.16 8.24 -14.56
N GLY A 103 20.31 8.77 -14.97
CA GLY A 103 21.34 9.34 -14.09
C GLY A 103 20.85 10.58 -13.33
N ASN A 104 19.84 11.28 -13.81
CA ASN A 104 19.15 12.31 -13.04
C ASN A 104 18.18 11.67 -12.03
N THR A 105 18.66 11.45 -10.80
CA THR A 105 17.94 10.74 -9.75
C THR A 105 16.67 11.46 -9.30
N GLY A 106 16.69 12.80 -9.19
CA GLY A 106 15.52 13.61 -8.86
C GLY A 106 14.42 13.46 -9.90
N ARG A 107 14.75 13.61 -11.18
CA ARG A 107 13.82 13.39 -12.29
C ARG A 107 13.29 11.97 -12.31
N THR A 108 14.15 10.96 -12.14
CA THR A 108 13.77 9.54 -12.12
C THR A 108 12.75 9.26 -11.01
N THR A 109 12.96 9.82 -9.82
CA THR A 109 12.00 9.73 -8.71
C THR A 109 10.65 10.32 -9.08
N ASN A 110 10.64 11.53 -9.66
CA ASN A 110 9.40 12.23 -10.07
C ASN A 110 8.63 11.43 -11.12
N LEU A 111 9.31 10.89 -12.13
CA LEU A 111 8.70 10.07 -13.18
C LEU A 111 8.06 8.80 -12.58
N LYS A 112 8.78 8.08 -11.72
CA LYS A 112 8.27 6.87 -11.06
C LYS A 112 7.05 7.16 -10.18
N LEU A 113 7.07 8.23 -9.41
CA LEU A 113 5.93 8.64 -8.56
C LEU A 113 4.69 8.97 -9.42
N SER A 114 4.87 9.76 -10.49
CA SER A 114 3.75 10.14 -11.35
C SER A 114 3.20 8.96 -12.15
N ALA A 115 4.06 8.10 -12.68
CA ALA A 115 3.65 6.88 -13.37
C ALA A 115 2.91 5.91 -12.43
N GLY A 116 3.42 5.73 -11.20
CA GLY A 116 2.77 4.89 -10.20
C GLY A 116 1.36 5.35 -9.82
N LYS A 117 1.09 6.65 -9.82
CA LYS A 117 -0.25 7.20 -9.54
C LYS A 117 -1.24 7.02 -10.70
N ILE A 118 -0.74 6.85 -11.91
CA ILE A 118 -1.57 6.64 -13.11
C ILE A 118 -1.83 5.15 -13.33
N ASN A 119 -0.85 4.33 -13.01
CA ASN A 119 -0.92 2.89 -13.21
C ASN A 119 -2.14 2.29 -12.49
N GLY A 120 -2.86 1.43 -13.18
CA GLY A 120 -4.07 0.78 -12.65
C GLY A 120 -5.32 1.66 -12.66
N LYS A 121 -5.29 2.86 -13.25
CA LYS A 121 -6.50 3.68 -13.42
C LYS A 121 -7.42 3.06 -14.47
N VAL A 122 -8.64 2.76 -14.05
CA VAL A 122 -9.73 2.30 -14.90
C VAL A 122 -10.67 3.48 -15.16
N LEU A 123 -11.10 3.63 -16.39
CA LEU A 123 -12.11 4.61 -16.80
C LEU A 123 -13.33 3.85 -17.31
N LEU A 124 -14.51 4.21 -16.82
CA LEU A 124 -15.77 3.72 -17.32
C LEU A 124 -16.21 4.55 -18.53
N ALA A 125 -17.18 4.03 -19.28
CA ALA A 125 -17.73 4.74 -20.43
C ALA A 125 -18.27 6.11 -20.03
N GLY A 126 -17.78 7.17 -20.69
CA GLY A 126 -18.16 8.56 -20.41
C GLY A 126 -17.32 9.25 -19.32
N GLU A 127 -16.40 8.55 -18.66
CA GLU A 127 -15.50 9.19 -17.68
C GLU A 127 -14.33 9.89 -18.34
N GLU A 128 -13.90 10.98 -17.74
CA GLU A 128 -12.75 11.77 -18.17
C GLU A 128 -11.52 11.49 -17.30
N PHE A 129 -10.37 11.26 -17.93
CA PHE A 129 -9.09 11.21 -17.25
C PHE A 129 -8.47 12.59 -17.10
N SER A 130 -8.22 13.01 -15.88
CA SER A 130 -7.44 14.22 -15.59
C SER A 130 -6.09 13.86 -14.99
N TYR A 131 -5.03 14.07 -15.79
CA TYR A 131 -3.64 13.87 -15.33
C TYR A 131 -3.34 14.60 -14.03
N ASN A 132 -3.68 15.88 -13.95
CA ASN A 132 -3.39 16.69 -12.76
C ASN A 132 -4.17 16.27 -11.52
N LYS A 133 -5.43 15.86 -11.68
CA LYS A 133 -6.22 15.32 -10.56
C LYS A 133 -5.66 13.98 -10.09
N THR A 134 -5.24 13.12 -11.01
CA THR A 134 -4.70 11.79 -10.70
C THR A 134 -3.32 11.87 -10.05
N VAL A 135 -2.43 12.68 -10.59
CA VAL A 135 -1.06 12.83 -10.06
C VAL A 135 -1.06 13.67 -8.78
N GLY A 136 -2.00 14.61 -8.64
CA GLY A 136 -2.13 15.49 -7.48
C GLY A 136 -1.01 16.53 -7.37
N GLU A 137 -0.92 17.19 -6.24
CA GLU A 137 0.10 18.20 -5.98
C GLU A 137 1.50 17.60 -5.88
N ARG A 138 2.48 18.37 -6.39
CA ARG A 138 3.90 18.01 -6.38
C ARG A 138 4.55 18.62 -5.16
N THR A 139 4.51 17.90 -4.04
CA THR A 139 5.05 18.37 -2.76
C THR A 139 6.25 17.52 -2.32
N ILE A 140 7.09 18.08 -1.46
CA ILE A 140 8.19 17.33 -0.83
C ILE A 140 7.62 16.18 0.02
N ALA A 141 6.52 16.41 0.72
CA ALA A 141 5.83 15.40 1.52
C ALA A 141 5.32 14.23 0.69
N ALA A 142 4.91 14.47 -0.58
CA ALA A 142 4.55 13.43 -1.54
C ALA A 142 5.76 12.73 -2.17
N GLY A 143 6.98 13.08 -1.77
CA GLY A 143 8.23 12.46 -2.22
C GLY A 143 8.85 13.07 -3.47
N TYR A 144 8.26 14.12 -4.05
CA TYR A 144 8.82 14.78 -5.24
C TYR A 144 10.15 15.47 -4.94
N LYS A 145 11.01 15.52 -5.95
CA LYS A 145 12.37 16.08 -5.89
C LYS A 145 12.50 17.26 -6.85
N MET A 146 13.49 18.12 -6.58
CA MET A 146 13.90 19.16 -7.52
C MET A 146 14.50 18.52 -8.77
N ALA A 147 14.09 18.98 -9.92
CA ALA A 147 14.66 18.61 -11.21
C ALA A 147 14.30 19.65 -12.26
N ALA A 148 14.99 19.62 -13.40
CA ALA A 148 14.76 20.57 -14.48
C ALA A 148 13.32 20.53 -14.99
N THR A 149 12.71 21.70 -15.12
CA THR A 149 11.37 21.94 -15.67
C THR A 149 11.38 23.21 -16.52
N TYR A 150 10.30 23.44 -17.27
CA TYR A 150 10.12 24.66 -18.06
C TYR A 150 9.23 25.65 -17.32
N SER A 151 9.69 26.89 -17.21
CA SER A 151 8.91 28.00 -16.68
C SER A 151 9.28 29.29 -17.40
N GLY A 152 8.28 30.03 -17.90
CA GLY A 152 8.50 31.28 -18.62
C GLY A 152 9.42 31.15 -19.81
N GLY A 153 9.39 30.04 -20.56
CA GLY A 153 10.25 29.76 -21.71
C GLY A 153 11.71 29.42 -21.39
N LYS A 154 12.03 29.22 -20.10
CA LYS A 154 13.39 28.89 -19.65
C LYS A 154 13.38 27.53 -18.92
N VAL A 155 14.53 26.87 -18.94
CA VAL A 155 14.76 25.68 -18.11
C VAL A 155 15.22 26.14 -16.75
N VAL A 156 14.45 25.74 -15.72
CA VAL A 156 14.73 26.05 -14.32
C VAL A 156 14.59 24.79 -13.48
N ASP A 157 15.19 24.78 -12.30
CA ASP A 157 14.94 23.70 -11.35
C ASP A 157 13.60 23.94 -10.62
N GLY A 158 12.76 22.92 -10.62
CA GLY A 158 11.45 22.97 -9.96
C GLY A 158 11.09 21.65 -9.32
N LEU A 159 10.25 21.72 -8.29
CA LEU A 159 9.75 20.53 -7.61
C LEU A 159 8.83 19.72 -8.55
N GLY A 160 9.10 18.42 -8.68
CA GLY A 160 8.39 17.58 -9.64
C GLY A 160 8.87 17.76 -11.09
N GLY A 161 10.03 18.39 -11.32
CA GLY A 161 10.56 18.55 -12.67
C GLY A 161 10.62 17.25 -13.44
N GLY A 162 10.27 17.31 -14.73
CA GLY A 162 10.29 16.19 -15.66
C GLY A 162 8.96 15.46 -15.87
N ILE A 163 7.96 15.60 -15.01
CA ILE A 163 6.70 14.85 -15.10
C ILE A 163 5.84 15.16 -16.34
N CYS A 164 6.09 16.28 -17.03
CA CYS A 164 5.48 16.57 -18.32
C CYS A 164 5.77 15.47 -19.35
N GLN A 165 6.91 14.78 -19.22
CA GLN A 165 7.21 13.63 -20.09
C GLN A 165 6.22 12.50 -19.89
N ILE A 166 5.78 12.23 -18.65
CA ILE A 166 4.75 11.21 -18.38
C ILE A 166 3.42 11.59 -19.03
N SER A 167 2.98 12.86 -18.90
CA SER A 167 1.74 13.30 -19.54
C SER A 167 1.79 13.23 -21.05
N SER A 168 2.92 13.63 -21.68
CA SER A 168 3.08 13.54 -23.13
C SER A 168 3.11 12.08 -23.60
N THR A 169 3.87 11.20 -22.93
CA THR A 169 3.93 9.79 -23.29
C THR A 169 2.56 9.12 -23.15
N LEU A 170 1.80 9.45 -22.09
CA LEU A 170 0.44 8.96 -21.93
C LEU A 170 -0.48 9.48 -23.03
N TYR A 171 -0.41 10.76 -23.35
CA TYR A 171 -1.21 11.37 -24.42
C TYR A 171 -0.96 10.66 -25.76
N ASP A 172 0.31 10.48 -26.14
CA ASP A 172 0.68 9.79 -27.38
C ASP A 172 0.24 8.31 -27.41
N ALA A 173 -0.01 7.70 -26.27
CA ALA A 173 -0.52 6.32 -26.18
C ALA A 173 -2.04 6.23 -26.33
N VAL A 174 -2.80 7.31 -26.03
CA VAL A 174 -4.28 7.28 -26.00
C VAL A 174 -4.93 8.04 -27.18
N VAL A 175 -4.15 8.80 -27.96
CA VAL A 175 -4.59 9.52 -29.17
C VAL A 175 -4.22 8.73 -30.42
#